data_20527c091b3d596d7d42ae888c36d03f
#
_entry.id   20527c091b3d596d7d42ae888c36d03f
#
_cell.length_a   1.000
_cell.length_b   1.000
_cell.length_c   1.000
_cell.angle_alpha   90.00
_cell.angle_beta   90.00
_cell.angle_gamma   90.00
#
_symmetry.space_group_name_H-M   'P 1'
#
loop_
_entity.id
_entity.type
_entity.pdbx_description
1 polymer ?
#
loop_
_entity_poly.entity_id
_entity_poly.type
_entity_poly.pdbx_seq_one_letter_code
_entity_poly.pdbx_strand_id
1 'polypeptide(L)'
;AKEAYNTGDVDYRAVLTKIKESGNFDCLYIAAGYYKQIGLIANQARELGITQPLLATEGAMSGGLIEIAGDNVNGIIFNVACVTEAPGIDELLEKFIARWGYDPSVDVAPDCYMACDAFKLLTGAIEKAGSTDPVAIRDALEATENLQGLTCSITFDPATHNVYRQVPIYQIVDGEFKQIELYDLHA
;
A
#
# COMPACT_ATOMS: atom_id res chain seq x y z
N ALA A 1 -19.86 -5.67 -12.35
CA ALA A 1 -19.55 -7.11 -12.16
C ALA A 1 -18.51 -7.27 -11.06
N LYS A 2 -18.48 -8.44 -10.45
CA LYS A 2 -17.45 -8.85 -9.49
C LYS A 2 -17.10 -10.30 -9.78
N GLU A 3 -15.81 -10.56 -9.99
CA GLU A 3 -15.27 -11.88 -10.25
C GLU A 3 -14.14 -12.20 -9.28
N ALA A 4 -13.90 -13.47 -9.05
CA ALA A 4 -12.83 -13.95 -8.17
C ALA A 4 -11.78 -14.74 -8.96
N TYR A 5 -10.55 -14.74 -8.47
CA TYR A 5 -9.43 -15.53 -8.96
C TYR A 5 -8.68 -16.16 -7.77
N ASN A 6 -7.83 -17.16 -8.04
CA ASN A 6 -7.05 -17.78 -6.98
C ASN A 6 -5.68 -17.11 -6.84
N THR A 7 -5.16 -17.10 -5.62
CA THR A 7 -3.78 -16.68 -5.37
C THR A 7 -2.82 -17.61 -6.13
N GLY A 8 -1.94 -17.00 -6.91
CA GLY A 8 -0.99 -17.74 -7.75
C GLY A 8 -1.44 -17.98 -9.19
N ASP A 9 -2.67 -17.62 -9.55
CA ASP A 9 -3.08 -17.60 -10.95
C ASP A 9 -2.17 -16.64 -11.74
N VAL A 10 -1.89 -16.99 -12.99
CA VAL A 10 -1.09 -16.17 -13.93
C VAL A 10 -1.87 -15.84 -15.21
N ASP A 11 -3.01 -16.46 -15.41
CA ASP A 11 -3.93 -16.20 -16.53
C ASP A 11 -5.29 -15.78 -16.00
N TYR A 12 -5.64 -14.53 -16.26
CA TYR A 12 -6.87 -13.87 -15.80
C TYR A 12 -7.85 -13.61 -16.96
N ARG A 13 -7.53 -14.05 -18.19
CA ARG A 13 -8.33 -13.73 -19.39
C ARG A 13 -9.76 -14.20 -19.29
N ALA A 14 -10.00 -15.38 -18.71
CA ALA A 14 -11.36 -15.90 -18.53
C ALA A 14 -12.20 -15.01 -17.60
N VAL A 15 -11.60 -14.54 -16.49
CA VAL A 15 -12.23 -13.65 -15.52
C VAL A 15 -12.48 -12.27 -16.15
N LEU A 16 -11.49 -11.72 -16.83
CA LEU A 16 -11.58 -10.42 -17.50
C LEU A 16 -12.59 -10.42 -18.64
N THR A 17 -12.71 -11.53 -19.39
CA THR A 17 -13.74 -11.70 -20.43
C THR A 17 -15.13 -11.63 -19.84
N LYS A 18 -15.41 -12.32 -18.74
CA LYS A 18 -16.70 -12.25 -18.05
C LYS A 18 -17.02 -10.83 -17.59
N ILE A 19 -16.03 -10.10 -17.04
CA ILE A 19 -16.21 -8.71 -16.65
C ILE A 19 -16.55 -7.86 -17.85
N LYS A 20 -15.82 -8.01 -18.95
CA LYS A 20 -16.06 -7.27 -20.20
C LYS A 20 -17.46 -7.55 -20.78
N GLU A 21 -17.90 -8.81 -20.76
CA GLU A 21 -19.21 -9.23 -21.28
C GLU A 21 -20.38 -8.87 -20.35
N SER A 22 -20.11 -8.50 -19.08
CA SER A 22 -21.17 -8.13 -18.13
C SER A 22 -21.84 -6.78 -18.42
N GLY A 23 -21.32 -6.01 -19.37
CA GLY A 23 -21.84 -4.72 -19.81
C GLY A 23 -20.86 -3.57 -19.61
N ASN A 24 -21.36 -2.35 -19.69
CA ASN A 24 -20.55 -1.14 -19.53
C ASN A 24 -20.13 -0.95 -18.07
N PHE A 25 -18.91 -0.52 -17.88
CA PHE A 25 -18.35 -0.11 -16.58
C PHE A 25 -17.38 1.07 -16.78
N ASP A 26 -17.25 1.91 -15.75
CA ASP A 26 -16.45 3.13 -15.81
C ASP A 26 -14.99 2.90 -15.44
N CYS A 27 -14.71 1.89 -14.60
CA CYS A 27 -13.36 1.53 -14.18
C CYS A 27 -13.25 0.04 -13.84
N LEU A 28 -12.02 -0.47 -13.86
CA LEU A 28 -11.69 -1.82 -13.38
C LEU A 28 -10.88 -1.70 -12.08
N TYR A 29 -11.47 -2.13 -10.96
CA TYR A 29 -10.76 -2.22 -9.69
C TYR A 29 -10.10 -3.58 -9.52
N ILE A 30 -8.78 -3.58 -9.36
CA ILE A 30 -7.94 -4.77 -9.17
C ILE A 30 -7.63 -4.92 -7.69
N ALA A 31 -8.41 -5.77 -7.01
CA ALA A 31 -8.24 -6.07 -5.60
C ALA A 31 -7.14 -7.15 -5.39
N ALA A 32 -5.90 -6.81 -5.72
CA ALA A 32 -4.75 -7.70 -5.58
C ALA A 32 -3.73 -7.12 -4.60
N GLY A 33 -3.23 -7.96 -3.69
CA GLY A 33 -2.26 -7.54 -2.68
C GLY A 33 -0.81 -7.40 -3.19
N TYR A 34 -0.51 -7.87 -4.42
CA TYR A 34 0.86 -7.90 -4.94
C TYR A 34 0.95 -7.33 -6.36
N TYR A 35 1.99 -6.55 -6.60
CA TYR A 35 2.27 -5.89 -7.87
C TYR A 35 2.32 -6.85 -9.07
N LYS A 36 2.83 -8.08 -8.88
CA LYS A 36 2.91 -9.10 -9.95
C LYS A 36 1.52 -9.44 -10.50
N GLN A 37 0.55 -9.65 -9.63
CA GLN A 37 -0.83 -9.93 -10.03
C GLN A 37 -1.46 -8.70 -10.70
N ILE A 38 -1.27 -7.51 -10.13
CA ILE A 38 -1.79 -6.26 -10.69
C ILE A 38 -1.25 -6.07 -12.11
N GLY A 39 0.06 -6.26 -12.32
CA GLY A 39 0.70 -6.11 -13.62
C GLY A 39 0.20 -7.11 -14.65
N LEU A 40 0.07 -8.39 -14.29
CA LEU A 40 -0.46 -9.43 -15.18
C LEU A 40 -1.93 -9.16 -15.55
N ILE A 41 -2.75 -8.76 -14.58
CA ILE A 41 -4.16 -8.41 -14.83
C ILE A 41 -4.25 -7.19 -15.74
N ALA A 42 -3.45 -6.15 -15.50
CA ALA A 42 -3.43 -4.96 -16.33
C ALA A 42 -3.04 -5.29 -17.78
N ASN A 43 -1.96 -6.05 -17.99
CA ASN A 43 -1.54 -6.49 -19.32
C ASN A 43 -2.65 -7.23 -20.05
N GLN A 44 -3.24 -8.24 -19.40
CA GLN A 44 -4.28 -9.07 -20.02
C GLN A 44 -5.59 -8.29 -20.23
N ALA A 45 -5.91 -7.33 -19.36
CA ALA A 45 -7.04 -6.43 -19.58
C ALA A 45 -6.84 -5.60 -20.86
N ARG A 46 -5.65 -5.01 -21.05
CA ARG A 46 -5.32 -4.26 -22.28
C ARG A 46 -5.30 -5.14 -23.52
N GLU A 47 -4.76 -6.36 -23.43
CA GLU A 47 -4.84 -7.35 -24.53
C GLU A 47 -6.28 -7.66 -24.95
N LEU A 48 -7.19 -7.75 -24.00
CA LEU A 48 -8.62 -7.96 -24.26
C LEU A 48 -9.37 -6.69 -24.68
N GLY A 49 -8.69 -5.55 -24.80
CA GLY A 49 -9.28 -4.29 -25.20
C GLY A 49 -10.12 -3.62 -24.11
N ILE A 50 -9.87 -3.92 -22.84
CA ILE A 50 -10.40 -3.16 -21.70
C ILE A 50 -9.55 -1.90 -21.57
N THR A 51 -10.11 -0.76 -21.95
CA THR A 51 -9.43 0.55 -21.97
C THR A 51 -9.79 1.45 -20.80
N GLN A 52 -10.78 1.04 -20.00
CA GLN A 52 -11.25 1.80 -18.85
C GLN A 52 -10.09 2.05 -17.85
N PRO A 53 -10.19 3.12 -17.05
CA PRO A 53 -9.27 3.39 -15.96
C PRO A 53 -9.10 2.19 -15.04
N LEU A 54 -7.86 1.96 -14.61
CA LEU A 54 -7.53 0.94 -13.62
C LEU A 54 -7.42 1.59 -12.24
N LEU A 55 -8.04 0.96 -11.27
CA LEU A 55 -7.86 1.26 -9.86
C LEU A 55 -7.23 0.03 -9.19
N ALA A 56 -6.37 0.22 -8.21
CA ALA A 56 -5.71 -0.87 -7.52
C ALA A 56 -5.57 -0.62 -6.01
N THR A 57 -5.03 -1.59 -5.32
CA THR A 57 -4.63 -1.52 -3.91
C THR A 57 -3.19 -1.00 -3.77
N GLU A 58 -2.73 -0.83 -2.55
CA GLU A 58 -1.35 -0.41 -2.21
C GLU A 58 -0.26 -1.33 -2.79
N GLY A 59 -0.58 -2.58 -3.10
CA GLY A 59 0.31 -3.48 -3.82
C GLY A 59 0.80 -2.96 -5.19
N ALA A 60 0.20 -1.88 -5.70
CA ALA A 60 0.67 -1.18 -6.89
C ALA A 60 1.92 -0.30 -6.64
N MET A 61 2.24 0.03 -5.38
CA MET A 61 3.42 0.83 -5.03
C MET A 61 4.70 -0.02 -5.07
N SER A 62 5.09 -0.42 -6.27
CA SER A 62 6.30 -1.20 -6.50
C SER A 62 6.89 -0.90 -7.88
N GLY A 63 8.20 -0.66 -7.94
CA GLY A 63 8.93 -0.53 -9.21
C GLY A 63 8.77 -1.75 -10.11
N GLY A 64 8.64 -2.95 -9.52
CA GLY A 64 8.38 -4.19 -10.24
C GLY A 64 7.03 -4.21 -10.98
N LEU A 65 6.04 -3.40 -10.59
CA LEU A 65 4.81 -3.25 -11.36
C LEU A 65 5.09 -2.60 -12.71
N ILE A 66 5.88 -1.54 -12.70
CA ILE A 66 6.25 -0.80 -13.92
C ILE A 66 7.11 -1.70 -14.84
N GLU A 67 8.03 -2.47 -14.27
CA GLU A 67 8.84 -3.43 -15.04
C GLU A 67 8.01 -4.50 -15.74
N ILE A 68 6.95 -5.02 -15.08
CA ILE A 68 6.07 -6.06 -15.63
C ILE A 68 5.09 -5.51 -16.66
N ALA A 69 4.50 -4.37 -16.39
CA ALA A 69 3.34 -3.91 -17.14
C ALA A 69 3.60 -2.68 -18.03
N GLY A 70 4.70 -1.97 -17.82
CA GLY A 70 5.07 -0.81 -18.64
C GLY A 70 3.93 0.20 -18.79
N ASP A 71 3.64 0.59 -20.02
CA ASP A 71 2.59 1.57 -20.33
C ASP A 71 1.17 1.09 -19.99
N ASN A 72 0.95 -0.22 -19.80
CA ASN A 72 -0.39 -0.75 -19.49
C ASN A 72 -0.90 -0.35 -18.11
N VAL A 73 -0.03 0.10 -17.20
CA VAL A 73 -0.38 0.65 -15.90
C VAL A 73 -0.29 2.17 -15.82
N ASN A 74 0.04 2.83 -16.94
CA ASN A 74 0.02 4.30 -16.96
C ASN A 74 -1.41 4.81 -16.70
N GLY A 75 -1.54 5.74 -15.77
CA GLY A 75 -2.82 6.25 -15.32
C GLY A 75 -3.52 5.43 -14.23
N ILE A 76 -2.96 4.29 -13.79
CA ILE A 76 -3.53 3.54 -12.65
C ILE A 76 -3.54 4.40 -11.39
N ILE A 77 -4.64 4.36 -10.65
CA ILE A 77 -4.82 5.09 -9.39
C ILE A 77 -4.93 4.08 -8.24
N PHE A 78 -4.26 4.34 -7.15
CA PHE A 78 -4.28 3.48 -5.97
C PHE A 78 -3.98 4.29 -4.70
N ASN A 79 -4.42 3.77 -3.56
CA ASN A 79 -4.05 4.32 -2.27
C ASN A 79 -2.89 3.54 -1.66
N VAL A 80 -2.14 4.18 -0.78
CA VAL A 80 -1.17 3.51 0.09
C VAL A 80 -1.45 3.83 1.56
N ALA A 81 -0.99 2.95 2.43
CA ALA A 81 -1.28 3.07 3.86
C ALA A 81 -0.48 4.16 4.56
N CYS A 82 0.60 4.66 3.95
CA CYS A 82 1.44 5.72 4.52
C CYS A 82 2.09 6.56 3.42
N VAL A 83 2.59 7.74 3.79
CA VAL A 83 3.43 8.52 2.88
C VAL A 83 4.75 7.78 2.63
N THR A 84 5.26 7.89 1.40
CA THR A 84 6.52 7.28 0.99
C THR A 84 7.65 8.29 0.86
N GLU A 85 7.32 9.56 1.01
CA GLU A 85 8.27 10.68 1.01
C GLU A 85 8.19 11.40 2.35
N ALA A 86 9.08 11.03 3.29
CA ALA A 86 9.16 11.66 4.61
C ALA A 86 10.64 11.78 5.03
N PRO A 87 10.98 12.81 5.83
CA PRO A 87 12.31 12.93 6.38
C PRO A 87 12.72 11.68 7.14
N GLY A 88 13.90 11.12 6.81
CA GLY A 88 14.43 9.90 7.45
C GLY A 88 14.18 8.60 6.69
N ILE A 89 13.34 8.59 5.65
CA ILE A 89 13.17 7.39 4.80
C ILE A 89 14.47 7.06 4.08
N ASP A 90 15.11 8.05 3.47
CA ASP A 90 16.38 7.84 2.76
C ASP A 90 17.46 7.29 3.70
N GLU A 91 17.58 7.85 4.91
CA GLU A 91 18.53 7.37 5.92
C GLU A 91 18.23 5.93 6.36
N LEU A 92 16.94 5.57 6.49
CA LEU A 92 16.52 4.20 6.79
C LEU A 92 16.94 3.25 5.66
N LEU A 93 16.65 3.62 4.41
CA LEU A 93 17.00 2.80 3.23
C LEU A 93 18.50 2.62 3.10
N GLU A 94 19.29 3.69 3.24
CA GLU A 94 20.75 3.61 3.22
C GLU A 94 21.28 2.63 4.27
N LYS A 95 20.80 2.72 5.52
CA LYS A 95 21.20 1.80 6.59
C LYS A 95 20.77 0.37 6.33
N PHE A 96 19.57 0.18 5.79
CA PHE A 96 19.03 -1.14 5.46
C PHE A 96 19.85 -1.80 4.34
N ILE A 97 20.09 -1.07 3.25
CA ILE A 97 20.87 -1.55 2.11
C ILE A 97 22.32 -1.87 2.55
N ALA A 98 22.93 -0.99 3.33
CA ALA A 98 24.29 -1.21 3.84
C ALA A 98 24.41 -2.46 4.70
N ARG A 99 23.36 -2.81 5.46
CA ARG A 99 23.37 -3.99 6.32
C ARG A 99 23.00 -5.28 5.61
N TRP A 100 22.06 -5.24 4.67
CA TRP A 100 21.44 -6.44 4.09
C TRP A 100 21.73 -6.64 2.61
N GLY A 101 22.32 -5.63 1.92
CA GLY A 101 22.63 -5.69 0.48
C GLY A 101 21.40 -5.74 -0.42
N TYR A 102 20.24 -5.31 0.06
CA TYR A 102 18.96 -5.36 -0.63
C TYR A 102 18.18 -4.07 -0.38
N ASP A 103 17.55 -3.55 -1.44
CA ASP A 103 16.68 -2.37 -1.36
C ASP A 103 15.21 -2.80 -1.21
N PRO A 104 14.61 -2.63 -0.03
CA PRO A 104 13.22 -3.04 0.21
C PRO A 104 12.21 -2.15 -0.52
N SER A 105 12.60 -0.97 -0.97
CA SER A 105 11.70 -0.04 -1.66
C SER A 105 11.23 -0.57 -3.03
N VAL A 106 11.97 -1.51 -3.61
CA VAL A 106 11.62 -2.13 -4.89
C VAL A 106 10.37 -2.98 -4.80
N ASP A 107 10.23 -3.74 -3.72
CA ASP A 107 9.14 -4.73 -3.57
C ASP A 107 8.09 -4.35 -2.54
N VAL A 108 8.48 -3.70 -1.44
CA VAL A 108 7.63 -3.54 -0.24
C VAL A 108 7.80 -2.17 0.44
N ALA A 109 7.96 -1.11 -0.33
CA ALA A 109 8.29 0.22 0.19
C ALA A 109 7.41 0.68 1.38
N PRO A 110 6.06 0.73 1.28
CA PRO A 110 5.24 1.19 2.39
C PRO A 110 5.34 0.30 3.62
N ASP A 111 5.39 -1.03 3.41
CA ASP A 111 5.39 -2.01 4.49
C ASP A 111 6.65 -1.91 5.35
N CYS A 112 7.82 -1.69 4.75
CA CYS A 112 9.06 -1.57 5.51
C CYS A 112 9.08 -0.30 6.37
N TYR A 113 8.50 0.80 5.89
CA TYR A 113 8.42 2.05 6.66
C TYR A 113 7.44 1.92 7.82
N MET A 114 6.26 1.33 7.57
CA MET A 114 5.27 1.05 8.61
C MET A 114 5.77 0.05 9.66
N ALA A 115 6.59 -0.92 9.26
CA ALA A 115 7.20 -1.86 10.21
C ALA A 115 8.13 -1.15 11.19
N CYS A 116 8.87 -0.13 10.75
CA CYS A 116 9.69 0.70 11.62
C CYS A 116 8.83 1.49 12.62
N ASP A 117 7.72 2.08 12.16
CA ASP A 117 6.81 2.79 13.04
C ASP A 117 6.12 1.85 14.02
N ALA A 118 5.69 0.67 13.59
CA ALA A 118 5.10 -0.36 14.45
C ALA A 118 6.10 -0.83 15.53
N PHE A 119 7.36 -1.02 15.17
CA PHE A 119 8.40 -1.39 16.12
C PHE A 119 8.64 -0.29 17.18
N LYS A 120 8.76 0.95 16.74
CA LYS A 120 8.91 2.11 17.63
C LYS A 120 7.73 2.26 18.59
N LEU A 121 6.50 2.10 18.05
CA LEU A 121 5.27 2.17 18.82
C LEU A 121 5.22 1.06 19.90
N LEU A 122 5.52 -0.19 19.51
CA LEU A 122 5.48 -1.32 20.42
C LEU A 122 6.55 -1.21 21.54
N THR A 123 7.77 -0.87 21.17
CA THR A 123 8.85 -0.72 22.17
C THR A 123 8.55 0.42 23.12
N GLY A 124 8.06 1.55 22.64
CA GLY A 124 7.66 2.67 23.50
C GLY A 124 6.49 2.32 24.42
N ALA A 125 5.54 1.51 23.96
CA ALA A 125 4.45 1.03 24.79
C ALA A 125 4.91 0.07 25.90
N ILE A 126 5.85 -0.84 25.62
CA ILE A 126 6.44 -1.73 26.62
C ILE A 126 7.21 -0.91 27.68
N GLU A 127 7.99 0.06 27.26
CA GLU A 127 8.72 0.95 28.16
C GLU A 127 7.75 1.75 29.06
N LYS A 128 6.70 2.32 28.48
CA LYS A 128 5.66 3.06 29.20
C LYS A 128 4.88 2.19 30.18
N ALA A 129 4.56 0.95 29.78
CA ALA A 129 3.89 -0.03 30.63
C ALA A 129 4.78 -0.53 31.78
N GLY A 130 6.11 -0.49 31.62
CA GLY A 130 7.07 -1.09 32.54
C GLY A 130 6.87 -2.59 32.75
N SER A 131 6.23 -3.27 31.78
CA SER A 131 5.77 -4.65 31.87
C SER A 131 5.71 -5.29 30.49
N THR A 132 5.84 -6.62 30.44
CA THR A 132 5.56 -7.44 29.25
C THR A 132 4.16 -8.08 29.29
N ASP A 133 3.33 -7.70 30.24
CA ASP A 133 1.93 -8.12 30.30
C ASP A 133 1.16 -7.57 29.07
N PRO A 134 0.47 -8.41 28.29
CA PRO A 134 -0.21 -7.98 27.08
C PRO A 134 -1.30 -6.93 27.31
N VAL A 135 -1.98 -6.98 28.46
CA VAL A 135 -3.05 -6.03 28.80
C VAL A 135 -2.43 -4.66 29.10
N ALA A 136 -1.35 -4.63 29.88
CA ALA A 136 -0.64 -3.39 30.20
C ALA A 136 -0.04 -2.74 28.92
N ILE A 137 0.49 -3.56 28.00
CA ILE A 137 1.01 -3.06 26.71
C ILE A 137 -0.12 -2.51 25.85
N ARG A 138 -1.27 -3.20 25.74
CA ARG A 138 -2.45 -2.71 25.03
C ARG A 138 -2.91 -1.36 25.57
N ASP A 139 -3.04 -1.23 26.87
CA ASP A 139 -3.49 0.01 27.51
C ASP A 139 -2.52 1.16 27.25
N ALA A 140 -1.20 0.86 27.21
CA ALA A 140 -0.18 1.83 26.86
C ALA A 140 -0.20 2.23 25.39
N LEU A 141 -0.54 1.29 24.48
CA LEU A 141 -0.75 1.56 23.04
C LEU A 141 -1.96 2.46 22.83
N GLU A 142 -3.11 2.11 23.42
CA GLU A 142 -4.35 2.91 23.33
C GLU A 142 -4.18 4.35 23.85
N ALA A 143 -3.32 4.53 24.85
CA ALA A 143 -2.99 5.83 25.42
C ALA A 143 -1.87 6.57 24.65
N THR A 144 -1.55 6.15 23.42
CA THR A 144 -0.56 6.82 22.59
C THR A 144 -1.19 8.00 21.87
N GLU A 145 -0.61 9.18 22.08
CA GLU A 145 -1.01 10.43 21.45
C GLU A 145 0.23 11.11 20.84
N ASN A 146 0.10 11.57 19.60
CA ASN A 146 1.10 12.36 18.88
C ASN A 146 2.51 11.74 18.86
N LEU A 147 2.61 10.41 18.87
CA LEU A 147 3.91 9.75 18.72
C LEU A 147 4.43 10.01 17.31
N GLN A 148 5.56 10.68 17.22
CA GLN A 148 6.19 10.95 15.94
C GLN A 148 6.80 9.67 15.36
N GLY A 149 6.14 9.10 14.36
CA GLY A 149 6.65 8.01 13.55
C GLY A 149 7.54 8.49 12.41
N LEU A 150 7.98 7.57 11.58
CA LEU A 150 8.69 7.84 10.33
C LEU A 150 7.72 8.36 9.25
N THR A 151 6.55 7.76 9.16
CA THR A 151 5.58 8.00 8.09
C THR A 151 4.43 8.93 8.50
N CYS A 152 4.12 9.01 9.77
CA CYS A 152 3.02 9.85 10.29
C CYS A 152 3.16 10.12 11.78
N SER A 153 2.38 11.06 12.30
CA SER A 153 2.10 11.18 13.73
C SER A 153 1.03 10.15 14.10
N ILE A 154 1.30 9.36 15.13
CA ILE A 154 0.44 8.25 15.56
C ILE A 154 -0.36 8.66 16.79
N THR A 155 -1.68 8.67 16.65
CA THR A 155 -2.64 8.83 17.74
C THR A 155 -3.74 7.79 17.57
N PHE A 156 -4.03 7.03 18.62
CA PHE A 156 -5.12 6.06 18.58
C PHE A 156 -6.46 6.69 18.96
N ASP A 157 -7.49 6.29 18.24
CA ASP A 157 -8.87 6.49 18.68
C ASP A 157 -9.24 5.39 19.69
N PRO A 158 -9.48 5.72 20.96
CA PRO A 158 -9.77 4.72 21.98
C PRO A 158 -11.13 4.00 21.76
N ALA A 159 -12.03 4.56 20.94
CA ALA A 159 -13.32 3.96 20.66
C ALA A 159 -13.26 2.90 19.55
N THR A 160 -12.37 3.08 18.59
CA THR A 160 -12.27 2.21 17.39
C THR A 160 -10.96 1.45 17.31
N HIS A 161 -9.97 1.78 18.13
CA HIS A 161 -8.59 1.29 18.09
C HIS A 161 -7.86 1.57 16.76
N ASN A 162 -8.39 2.48 15.95
CA ASN A 162 -7.78 2.91 14.71
C ASN A 162 -6.77 4.06 14.95
N VAL A 163 -5.80 4.15 14.07
CA VAL A 163 -4.89 5.30 14.05
C VAL A 163 -5.48 6.39 13.16
N TYR A 164 -5.55 7.61 13.68
CA TYR A 164 -5.86 8.79 12.88
C TYR A 164 -4.70 9.04 11.90
N ARG A 165 -5.00 8.98 10.62
CA ARG A 165 -4.01 9.21 9.56
C ARG A 165 -4.65 9.71 8.28
N GLN A 166 -3.84 10.37 7.49
CA GLN A 166 -4.16 10.69 6.10
C GLN A 166 -3.75 9.53 5.20
N VAL A 167 -4.52 9.33 4.13
CA VAL A 167 -4.28 8.27 3.14
C VAL A 167 -3.83 8.92 1.84
N PRO A 168 -2.57 8.75 1.43
CA PRO A 168 -2.10 9.27 0.16
C PRO A 168 -2.66 8.44 -1.01
N ILE A 169 -3.12 9.16 -2.03
CA ILE A 169 -3.58 8.61 -3.29
C ILE A 169 -2.52 8.87 -4.35
N TYR A 170 -2.11 7.85 -5.05
CA TYR A 170 -1.08 7.89 -6.08
C TYR A 170 -1.65 7.57 -7.45
N GLN A 171 -0.97 8.07 -8.46
CA GLN A 171 -1.16 7.70 -9.85
C GLN A 171 0.20 7.38 -10.48
N ILE A 172 0.25 6.37 -11.35
CA ILE A 172 1.41 6.14 -12.21
C ILE A 172 1.29 7.06 -13.44
N VAL A 173 2.26 7.94 -13.63
CA VAL A 173 2.34 8.87 -14.75
C VAL A 173 3.73 8.78 -15.38
N ASP A 174 3.78 8.31 -16.64
CA ASP A 174 5.01 8.15 -17.39
C ASP A 174 6.07 7.27 -16.68
N GLY A 175 5.61 6.20 -16.02
CA GLY A 175 6.45 5.26 -15.29
C GLY A 175 6.91 5.78 -13.91
N GLU A 176 6.36 6.87 -13.41
CA GLU A 176 6.67 7.43 -12.09
C GLU A 176 5.45 7.41 -11.18
N PHE A 177 5.67 7.21 -9.88
CA PHE A 177 4.63 7.33 -8.85
C PHE A 177 4.44 8.80 -8.48
N LYS A 178 3.24 9.34 -8.69
CA LYS A 178 2.90 10.72 -8.32
C LYS A 178 1.77 10.73 -7.31
N GLN A 179 2.00 11.32 -6.16
CA GLN A 179 0.94 11.59 -5.20
C GLN A 179 0.02 12.67 -5.79
N ILE A 180 -1.26 12.32 -5.96
CA ILE A 180 -2.26 13.23 -6.53
C ILE A 180 -3.19 13.82 -5.48
N GLU A 181 -3.33 13.15 -4.33
CA GLU A 181 -4.17 13.59 -3.23
C GLU A 181 -3.64 13.04 -1.90
N LEU A 182 -3.95 13.74 -0.81
CA LEU A 182 -3.79 13.29 0.56
C LEU A 182 -5.15 13.36 1.24
N TYR A 183 -5.84 12.22 1.30
CA TYR A 183 -7.20 12.13 1.81
C TYR A 183 -7.20 11.99 3.32
N ASP A 184 -7.97 12.83 4.01
CA ASP A 184 -8.19 12.74 5.45
C ASP A 184 -9.44 11.89 5.73
N LEU A 185 -9.25 10.76 6.40
CA LEU A 185 -10.35 9.86 6.77
C LEU A 185 -11.28 10.43 7.85
N HIS A 186 -10.89 11.54 8.47
CA HIS A 186 -11.61 12.14 9.60
C HIS A 186 -12.08 13.58 9.32
N ALA A 187 -11.97 14.04 8.05
CA ALA A 187 -12.45 15.33 7.62
C ALA A 187 -13.98 15.38 7.40
#